data_3e0c8783d96dc0be77bc971c74318c91
#
_entry.id   3e0c8783d96dc0be77bc971c74318c91
#
_cell.length_a   1.000
_cell.length_b   1.000
_cell.length_c   1.000
_cell.angle_alpha   90.00
_cell.angle_beta   90.00
_cell.angle_gamma   90.00
#
_symmetry.space_group_name_H-M   'P 1'
#
loop_
_entity.id
_entity.type
_entity.pdbx_description
1 polymer ?
#
loop_
_entity_poly.entity_id
_entity_poly.type
_entity_poly.pdbx_seq_one_letter_code
_entity_poly.pdbx_strand_id
1 'polypeptide(L)'
;MAESAGRLELILGPMFSGKTTRLVELYHEFQNKSVKVIAINFADDTRYHDTMLSTHDKQLIPCIQCHNLNEIIDNENIKNSSVILINEGQFFQDIFEVVIHFVELQKKHVIICGLDGDFKRIKFGKLCDLIPLSDSIIKLHAKCNCGKDAIFSHRVTNELAQVVIGSSNYIPLCRTCYLDMNNLSKSMCEGCNNLVLLNNTEPFVEDKVICNDCIDTNLDDEILYNCCNICDKYYFAADDTNDYEEYYDGDVCNSCLYKLIADTNSGNTSNAIENDDEPFILN
;
A
#
# COMPACT_ATOMS: atom_id res chain seq x y z
N MET A 1 9.08 -27.74 -38.21
CA MET A 1 9.70 -26.94 -37.12
C MET A 1 8.57 -26.61 -36.18
N ALA A 2 8.68 -26.94 -34.88
CA ALA A 2 7.66 -26.53 -33.91
C ALA A 2 7.64 -24.99 -33.88
N GLU A 3 6.47 -24.39 -34.09
CA GLU A 3 6.30 -22.96 -33.88
C GLU A 3 6.73 -22.64 -32.44
N SER A 4 7.62 -21.64 -32.28
CA SER A 4 8.04 -21.22 -30.94
C SER A 4 6.80 -20.71 -30.18
N ALA A 5 6.53 -21.24 -29.01
CA ALA A 5 5.50 -20.70 -28.12
C ALA A 5 5.84 -19.24 -27.78
N GLY A 6 4.81 -18.45 -27.48
CA GLY A 6 5.02 -17.14 -26.87
C GLY A 6 5.66 -17.29 -25.49
N ARG A 7 6.13 -16.18 -24.90
CA ARG A 7 6.80 -16.15 -23.60
C ARG A 7 6.34 -14.96 -22.77
N LEU A 8 6.12 -15.16 -21.48
CA LEU A 8 5.72 -14.12 -20.54
C LEU A 8 6.74 -14.00 -19.41
N GLU A 9 7.28 -12.81 -19.19
CA GLU A 9 8.18 -12.52 -18.09
C GLU A 9 7.66 -11.32 -17.27
N LEU A 10 7.73 -11.42 -15.95
CA LEU A 10 7.31 -10.36 -15.03
C LEU A 10 8.53 -9.83 -14.26
N ILE A 11 8.64 -8.49 -14.19
CA ILE A 11 9.63 -7.76 -13.40
C ILE A 11 8.87 -6.95 -12.36
N LEU A 12 8.76 -7.49 -11.16
CA LEU A 12 7.97 -6.94 -10.06
C LEU A 12 8.87 -6.23 -9.04
N GLY A 13 8.30 -5.43 -8.18
CA GLY A 13 9.00 -4.83 -7.05
C GLY A 13 8.47 -3.46 -6.65
N PRO A 14 8.92 -2.92 -5.51
CA PRO A 14 8.46 -1.63 -5.00
C PRO A 14 8.92 -0.45 -5.88
N MET A 15 8.45 0.73 -5.58
CA MET A 15 9.00 1.96 -6.16
C MET A 15 10.50 2.04 -5.89
N PHE A 16 11.25 2.67 -6.81
CA PHE A 16 12.72 2.85 -6.73
C PHE A 16 13.55 1.54 -6.81
N SER A 17 12.96 0.41 -7.21
CA SER A 17 13.68 -0.86 -7.36
C SER A 17 14.38 -1.05 -8.70
N GLY A 18 14.35 -0.05 -9.61
CA GLY A 18 15.03 -0.13 -10.90
C GLY A 18 14.27 -0.89 -12.00
N LYS A 19 12.97 -1.16 -11.84
CA LYS A 19 12.15 -1.88 -12.83
C LYS A 19 12.21 -1.26 -14.23
N THR A 20 11.96 0.04 -14.32
CA THR A 20 12.00 0.79 -15.59
C THR A 20 13.40 0.80 -16.19
N THR A 21 14.45 0.92 -15.37
CA THR A 21 15.84 0.80 -15.82
C THR A 21 16.10 -0.55 -16.46
N ARG A 22 15.68 -1.64 -15.79
CA ARG A 22 15.83 -3.00 -16.35
C ARG A 22 15.07 -3.18 -17.66
N LEU A 23 13.87 -2.58 -17.77
CA LEU A 23 13.10 -2.63 -19.02
C LEU A 23 13.82 -1.90 -20.18
N VAL A 24 14.42 -0.74 -19.91
CA VAL A 24 15.21 0.03 -20.89
C VAL A 24 16.48 -0.73 -21.28
N GLU A 25 17.18 -1.37 -20.35
CA GLU A 25 18.30 -2.26 -20.66
C GLU A 25 17.90 -3.38 -21.62
N LEU A 26 16.79 -4.07 -21.34
CA LEU A 26 16.25 -5.12 -22.20
C LEU A 26 15.90 -4.61 -23.59
N TYR A 27 15.33 -3.40 -23.69
CA TYR A 27 15.06 -2.78 -24.97
C TYR A 27 16.33 -2.67 -25.82
N HIS A 28 17.42 -2.16 -25.24
CA HIS A 28 18.70 -2.05 -25.94
C HIS A 28 19.35 -3.42 -26.22
N GLU A 29 19.23 -4.37 -25.30
CA GLU A 29 19.71 -5.75 -25.53
C GLU A 29 19.05 -6.39 -26.77
N PHE A 30 17.72 -6.24 -26.90
CA PHE A 30 16.98 -6.77 -28.06
C PHE A 30 17.32 -6.03 -29.36
N GLN A 31 17.45 -4.70 -29.31
CA GLN A 31 17.87 -3.90 -30.45
C GLN A 31 19.28 -4.34 -30.97
N ASN A 32 20.22 -4.50 -30.04
CA ASN A 32 21.58 -4.94 -30.38
C ASN A 32 21.62 -6.34 -31.04
N LYS A 33 20.62 -7.18 -30.70
CA LYS A 33 20.42 -8.50 -31.33
C LYS A 33 19.60 -8.42 -32.63
N SER A 34 19.26 -7.24 -33.13
CA SER A 34 18.39 -7.02 -34.29
C SER A 34 16.99 -7.64 -34.13
N VAL A 35 16.50 -7.81 -32.89
CA VAL A 35 15.15 -8.29 -32.62
C VAL A 35 14.20 -7.08 -32.62
N LYS A 36 13.08 -7.20 -33.32
CA LYS A 36 12.05 -6.16 -33.35
C LYS A 36 11.36 -6.07 -31.98
N VAL A 37 11.68 -5.04 -31.25
CA VAL A 37 11.15 -4.76 -29.89
C VAL A 37 10.38 -3.45 -29.88
N ILE A 38 9.26 -3.43 -29.15
CA ILE A 38 8.45 -2.24 -28.91
C ILE A 38 8.21 -2.08 -27.42
N ALA A 39 8.21 -0.82 -26.96
CA ALA A 39 7.85 -0.49 -25.59
C ALA A 39 6.46 0.17 -25.54
N ILE A 40 5.69 -0.13 -24.51
CA ILE A 40 4.38 0.44 -24.19
C ILE A 40 4.48 1.04 -22.79
N ASN A 41 3.99 2.27 -22.63
CA ASN A 41 3.92 2.95 -21.35
C ASN A 41 2.48 3.39 -21.06
N PHE A 42 2.11 3.39 -19.78
CA PHE A 42 0.82 3.94 -19.35
C PHE A 42 0.79 5.45 -19.59
N ALA A 43 -0.26 5.97 -20.24
CA ALA A 43 -0.28 7.33 -20.76
C ALA A 43 -0.19 8.42 -19.68
N ASP A 44 -0.73 8.18 -18.48
CA ASP A 44 -0.66 9.14 -17.37
C ASP A 44 0.69 9.10 -16.63
N ASP A 45 1.60 8.19 -17.00
CA ASP A 45 2.94 8.15 -16.42
C ASP A 45 3.88 9.15 -17.12
N THR A 46 3.65 10.43 -16.87
CA THR A 46 4.43 11.55 -17.40
C THR A 46 5.53 12.04 -16.43
N ARG A 47 5.83 11.25 -15.38
CA ARG A 47 6.75 11.64 -14.29
C ARG A 47 8.12 12.12 -14.74
N TYR A 48 8.61 11.60 -15.86
CA TYR A 48 9.96 11.90 -16.35
C TYR A 48 10.01 12.42 -17.79
N HIS A 49 9.02 12.09 -18.62
CA HIS A 49 8.90 12.56 -20.00
C HIS A 49 7.48 12.37 -20.56
N ASP A 50 6.99 13.32 -21.37
CA ASP A 50 5.60 13.35 -21.83
C ASP A 50 5.31 12.37 -22.98
N THR A 51 6.30 11.95 -23.75
CA THR A 51 6.10 11.17 -25.00
C THR A 51 7.02 9.97 -25.15
N MET A 52 7.96 9.78 -24.23
CA MET A 52 8.93 8.68 -24.26
C MET A 52 8.98 7.98 -22.91
N LEU A 53 9.27 6.69 -22.90
CA LEU A 53 9.58 5.99 -21.66
C LEU A 53 10.93 6.47 -21.13
N SER A 54 10.95 6.99 -19.92
CA SER A 54 12.14 7.55 -19.26
C SER A 54 12.46 6.81 -17.96
N THR A 55 13.75 6.54 -17.74
CA THR A 55 14.23 6.12 -16.42
C THR A 55 14.42 7.34 -15.50
N HIS A 56 14.61 7.09 -14.20
CA HIS A 56 15.00 8.12 -13.24
C HIS A 56 16.30 8.85 -13.66
N ASP A 57 17.23 8.14 -14.29
CA ASP A 57 18.51 8.68 -14.79
C ASP A 57 18.38 9.29 -16.19
N LYS A 58 17.14 9.58 -16.64
CA LYS A 58 16.83 10.25 -17.91
C LYS A 58 17.30 9.49 -19.17
N GLN A 59 17.45 8.18 -19.11
CA GLN A 59 17.58 7.37 -20.32
C GLN A 59 16.21 7.28 -20.97
N LEU A 60 16.14 7.57 -22.26
CA LEU A 60 14.91 7.67 -23.04
C LEU A 60 14.84 6.58 -24.11
N ILE A 61 13.71 5.91 -24.22
CA ILE A 61 13.40 5.03 -25.35
C ILE A 61 12.03 5.38 -25.95
N PRO A 62 11.84 5.19 -27.27
CA PRO A 62 10.54 5.37 -27.88
C PRO A 62 9.54 4.36 -27.33
N CYS A 63 8.31 4.82 -27.08
CA CYS A 63 7.23 3.94 -26.64
C CYS A 63 5.89 4.36 -27.26
N ILE A 64 4.94 3.42 -27.28
CA ILE A 64 3.53 3.74 -27.47
C ILE A 64 2.94 4.06 -26.11
N GLN A 65 2.21 5.17 -26.02
CA GLN A 65 1.47 5.53 -24.84
C GLN A 65 -0.02 5.25 -25.04
N CYS A 66 -0.67 4.60 -24.08
CA CYS A 66 -2.10 4.32 -24.10
C CYS A 66 -2.63 4.16 -22.67
N HIS A 67 -3.94 4.31 -22.50
CA HIS A 67 -4.62 4.03 -21.23
C HIS A 67 -5.09 2.57 -21.16
N ASN A 68 -5.43 1.99 -22.30
CA ASN A 68 -5.82 0.58 -22.42
C ASN A 68 -5.02 -0.10 -23.52
N LEU A 69 -4.58 -1.32 -23.26
CA LEU A 69 -3.81 -2.11 -24.25
C LEU A 69 -4.66 -2.52 -25.45
N ASN A 70 -5.98 -2.65 -25.29
CA ASN A 70 -6.90 -2.94 -26.38
C ASN A 70 -6.90 -1.86 -27.47
N GLU A 71 -6.59 -0.60 -27.15
CA GLU A 71 -6.53 0.51 -28.12
C GLU A 71 -5.44 0.29 -29.16
N ILE A 72 -4.41 -0.47 -28.83
CA ILE A 72 -3.21 -0.64 -29.63
C ILE A 72 -2.98 -2.08 -30.10
N ILE A 73 -3.88 -3.02 -29.79
CA ILE A 73 -3.70 -4.44 -30.12
C ILE A 73 -3.53 -4.68 -31.62
N ASP A 74 -4.16 -3.85 -32.45
CA ASP A 74 -4.10 -3.89 -33.91
C ASP A 74 -3.05 -2.96 -34.52
N ASN A 75 -2.26 -2.27 -33.69
CA ASN A 75 -1.20 -1.38 -34.18
C ASN A 75 -0.14 -2.16 -34.99
N GLU A 76 0.19 -1.66 -36.17
CA GLU A 76 1.13 -2.31 -37.09
C GLU A 76 2.53 -2.50 -36.49
N ASN A 77 3.01 -1.59 -35.65
CA ASN A 77 4.29 -1.73 -35.00
C ASN A 77 4.26 -2.90 -33.99
N ILE A 78 3.13 -3.10 -33.29
CA ILE A 78 2.94 -4.24 -32.38
C ILE A 78 2.85 -5.54 -33.18
N LYS A 79 2.05 -5.58 -34.24
CA LYS A 79 1.95 -6.76 -35.12
C LYS A 79 3.30 -7.20 -35.65
N ASN A 80 4.13 -6.24 -36.06
CA ASN A 80 5.45 -6.47 -36.62
C ASN A 80 6.57 -6.71 -35.61
N SER A 81 6.32 -6.51 -34.31
CA SER A 81 7.29 -6.75 -33.22
C SER A 81 7.34 -8.24 -32.85
N SER A 82 8.51 -8.71 -32.38
CA SER A 82 8.67 -10.03 -31.78
C SER A 82 8.63 -9.95 -30.26
N VAL A 83 9.03 -8.81 -29.71
CA VAL A 83 9.09 -8.55 -28.26
C VAL A 83 8.27 -7.32 -27.92
N ILE A 84 7.46 -7.42 -26.88
CA ILE A 84 6.66 -6.32 -26.33
C ILE A 84 7.11 -6.09 -24.88
N LEU A 85 7.52 -4.87 -24.58
CA LEU A 85 7.88 -4.43 -23.24
C LEU A 85 6.76 -3.53 -22.71
N ILE A 86 6.18 -3.84 -21.55
CA ILE A 86 5.09 -3.06 -20.93
C ILE A 86 5.58 -2.47 -19.63
N ASN A 87 5.59 -1.15 -19.52
CA ASN A 87 5.91 -0.43 -18.28
C ASN A 87 4.64 -0.12 -17.50
N GLU A 88 4.77 -0.09 -16.16
CA GLU A 88 3.70 0.24 -15.20
C GLU A 88 2.45 -0.63 -15.38
N GLY A 89 2.65 -1.93 -15.58
CA GLY A 89 1.60 -2.90 -15.90
C GLY A 89 0.42 -2.92 -14.94
N GLN A 90 0.59 -2.50 -13.67
CA GLN A 90 -0.48 -2.46 -12.67
C GLN A 90 -1.60 -1.46 -13.00
N PHE A 91 -1.36 -0.49 -13.88
CA PHE A 91 -2.37 0.51 -14.24
C PHE A 91 -3.31 0.05 -15.36
N PHE A 92 -2.90 -0.91 -16.18
CA PHE A 92 -3.74 -1.41 -17.28
C PHE A 92 -4.81 -2.37 -16.76
N GLN A 93 -6.08 -1.97 -16.88
CA GLN A 93 -7.22 -2.79 -16.41
C GLN A 93 -7.47 -4.01 -17.30
N ASP A 94 -7.07 -3.94 -18.55
CA ASP A 94 -7.21 -4.97 -19.58
C ASP A 94 -5.94 -5.81 -19.77
N ILE A 95 -4.95 -5.69 -18.88
CA ILE A 95 -3.63 -6.34 -19.01
C ILE A 95 -3.75 -7.87 -19.10
N PHE A 96 -4.64 -8.47 -18.34
CA PHE A 96 -4.77 -9.91 -18.24
C PHE A 96 -5.17 -10.52 -19.60
N GLU A 97 -6.25 -10.01 -20.18
CA GLU A 97 -6.82 -10.51 -21.41
C GLU A 97 -5.92 -10.23 -22.63
N VAL A 98 -5.35 -9.02 -22.68
CA VAL A 98 -4.51 -8.59 -23.82
C VAL A 98 -3.15 -9.28 -23.80
N VAL A 99 -2.56 -9.49 -22.63
CA VAL A 99 -1.28 -10.20 -22.53
C VAL A 99 -1.42 -11.66 -22.94
N ILE A 100 -2.49 -12.34 -22.55
CA ILE A 100 -2.79 -13.70 -23.02
C ILE A 100 -2.90 -13.70 -24.55
N HIS A 101 -3.60 -12.74 -25.14
CA HIS A 101 -3.70 -12.61 -26.59
C HIS A 101 -2.31 -12.46 -27.25
N PHE A 102 -1.44 -11.60 -26.73
CA PHE A 102 -0.10 -11.43 -27.28
C PHE A 102 0.76 -12.69 -27.15
N VAL A 103 0.72 -13.34 -26.00
CA VAL A 103 1.57 -14.50 -25.71
C VAL A 103 1.06 -15.76 -26.41
N GLU A 104 -0.22 -16.09 -26.23
CA GLU A 104 -0.75 -17.38 -26.66
C GLU A 104 -1.21 -17.39 -28.12
N LEU A 105 -1.84 -16.30 -28.58
CA LEU A 105 -2.35 -16.23 -29.96
C LEU A 105 -1.33 -15.64 -30.94
N GLN A 106 -0.69 -14.52 -30.57
CA GLN A 106 0.31 -13.88 -31.45
C GLN A 106 1.73 -14.43 -31.26
N LYS A 107 1.95 -15.36 -30.31
CA LYS A 107 3.26 -16.02 -30.05
C LYS A 107 4.40 -15.03 -29.75
N LYS A 108 4.09 -13.91 -29.12
CA LYS A 108 5.08 -12.87 -28.80
C LYS A 108 5.80 -13.16 -27.48
N HIS A 109 6.99 -12.62 -27.34
CA HIS A 109 7.67 -12.53 -26.07
C HIS A 109 7.24 -11.22 -25.39
N VAL A 110 6.51 -11.32 -24.29
CA VAL A 110 6.01 -10.17 -23.52
C VAL A 110 6.75 -10.08 -22.20
N ILE A 111 7.30 -8.90 -21.90
CA ILE A 111 7.98 -8.61 -20.64
C ILE A 111 7.28 -7.41 -20.00
N ILE A 112 6.81 -7.58 -18.78
CA ILE A 112 6.02 -6.57 -18.09
C ILE A 112 6.73 -6.17 -16.80
N CYS A 113 6.89 -4.89 -16.58
CA CYS A 113 7.31 -4.39 -15.27
C CYS A 113 6.21 -3.60 -14.56
N GLY A 114 6.16 -3.71 -13.23
CA GLY A 114 5.17 -2.99 -12.44
C GLY A 114 5.27 -3.24 -10.95
N LEU A 115 4.40 -2.56 -10.22
CA LEU A 115 4.24 -2.73 -8.77
C LEU A 115 3.42 -3.99 -8.49
N ASP A 116 3.94 -4.86 -7.63
CA ASP A 116 3.22 -6.05 -7.15
C ASP A 116 2.23 -5.73 -6.03
N GLY A 117 2.46 -4.64 -5.30
CA GLY A 117 1.59 -4.18 -4.24
C GLY A 117 1.56 -2.66 -4.12
N ASP A 118 0.44 -2.16 -3.62
CA ASP A 118 0.29 -0.76 -3.26
C ASP A 118 0.95 -0.43 -1.91
N PHE A 119 0.78 0.81 -1.44
CA PHE A 119 1.34 1.27 -0.16
C PHE A 119 0.74 0.58 1.07
N LYS A 120 -0.43 -0.06 0.95
CA LYS A 120 -1.06 -0.91 1.98
C LYS A 120 -0.64 -2.38 1.87
N ARG A 121 0.23 -2.73 0.94
CA ARG A 121 0.67 -4.10 0.59
C ARG A 121 -0.46 -4.96 0.00
N ILE A 122 -1.50 -4.32 -0.53
CA ILE A 122 -2.57 -4.99 -1.25
C ILE A 122 -2.15 -5.14 -2.70
N LYS A 123 -2.54 -6.23 -3.36
CA LYS A 123 -2.31 -6.46 -4.78
C LYS A 123 -2.74 -5.24 -5.59
N PHE A 124 -1.86 -4.75 -6.49
CA PHE A 124 -2.14 -3.57 -7.27
C PHE A 124 -2.58 -3.95 -8.69
N GLY A 125 -3.82 -3.62 -9.04
CA GLY A 125 -4.41 -3.95 -10.34
C GLY A 125 -4.42 -5.46 -10.62
N LYS A 126 -4.41 -5.81 -11.91
CA LYS A 126 -4.47 -7.21 -12.40
C LYS A 126 -3.09 -7.80 -12.74
N LEU A 127 -1.99 -7.05 -12.57
CA LEU A 127 -0.66 -7.51 -12.96
C LEU A 127 -0.26 -8.83 -12.30
N CYS A 128 -0.54 -8.97 -11.00
CA CYS A 128 -0.22 -10.20 -10.25
C CYS A 128 -1.06 -11.42 -10.67
N ASP A 129 -2.17 -11.23 -11.37
CA ASP A 129 -2.99 -12.34 -11.89
C ASP A 129 -2.30 -13.08 -13.04
N LEU A 130 -1.29 -12.47 -13.64
CA LEU A 130 -0.44 -13.08 -14.68
C LEU A 130 0.64 -14.02 -14.11
N ILE A 131 0.85 -14.04 -12.78
CA ILE A 131 1.88 -14.88 -12.15
C ILE A 131 1.75 -16.36 -12.54
N PRO A 132 0.55 -16.99 -12.49
CA PRO A 132 0.41 -18.41 -12.86
C PRO A 132 0.67 -18.72 -14.33
N LEU A 133 0.66 -17.68 -15.19
CA LEU A 133 0.83 -17.81 -16.65
C LEU A 133 2.24 -17.42 -17.11
N SER A 134 3.08 -16.91 -16.19
CA SER A 134 4.41 -16.42 -16.51
C SER A 134 5.46 -17.51 -16.55
N ASP A 135 6.34 -17.46 -17.56
CA ASP A 135 7.51 -18.34 -17.68
C ASP A 135 8.64 -17.95 -16.71
N SER A 136 8.70 -16.67 -16.32
CA SER A 136 9.72 -16.15 -15.43
C SER A 136 9.21 -14.96 -14.62
N ILE A 137 9.62 -14.90 -13.36
CA ILE A 137 9.32 -13.79 -12.46
C ILE A 137 10.60 -13.35 -11.78
N ILE A 138 10.88 -12.05 -11.85
CA ILE A 138 11.97 -11.41 -11.12
C ILE A 138 11.36 -10.38 -10.17
N LYS A 139 11.63 -10.51 -8.86
CA LYS A 139 11.28 -9.48 -7.89
C LYS A 139 12.50 -8.65 -7.53
N LEU A 140 12.53 -7.41 -8.00
CA LEU A 140 13.56 -6.44 -7.69
C LEU A 140 13.32 -5.80 -6.33
N HIS A 141 14.41 -5.40 -5.68
CA HIS A 141 14.39 -4.73 -4.39
C HIS A 141 14.96 -3.32 -4.54
N ALA A 142 14.42 -2.39 -3.77
CA ALA A 142 15.02 -1.08 -3.57
C ALA A 142 15.94 -1.10 -2.34
N LYS A 143 16.47 0.05 -1.93
CA LYS A 143 17.23 0.19 -0.69
C LYS A 143 16.42 0.93 0.36
N CYS A 144 16.27 0.32 1.52
CA CYS A 144 15.70 0.95 2.69
C CYS A 144 16.72 1.86 3.37
N ASN A 145 16.26 2.95 4.01
CA ASN A 145 17.13 3.87 4.74
C ASN A 145 17.98 3.16 5.84
N CYS A 146 17.53 2.01 6.33
CA CYS A 146 18.29 1.20 7.28
C CYS A 146 19.37 0.32 6.63
N GLY A 147 19.58 0.43 5.31
CA GLY A 147 20.58 -0.33 4.52
C GLY A 147 20.12 -1.71 4.06
N LYS A 148 19.00 -2.24 4.54
CA LYS A 148 18.42 -3.53 4.11
C LYS A 148 17.71 -3.39 2.75
N ASP A 149 17.44 -4.52 2.11
CA ASP A 149 16.62 -4.55 0.90
C ASP A 149 15.17 -4.17 1.22
N ALA A 150 14.67 -3.19 0.47
CA ALA A 150 13.29 -2.72 0.58
C ALA A 150 12.39 -3.50 -0.38
N ILE A 151 11.28 -4.00 0.15
CA ILE A 151 10.30 -4.81 -0.58
C ILE A 151 8.92 -4.18 -0.65
N PHE A 152 8.72 -3.05 0.01
CA PHE A 152 7.44 -2.32 0.06
C PHE A 152 7.63 -0.86 -0.36
N SER A 153 6.60 -0.32 -1.00
CA SER A 153 6.42 1.13 -1.20
C SER A 153 5.60 1.67 -0.03
N HIS A 154 6.17 2.54 0.78
CA HIS A 154 5.46 3.22 1.86
C HIS A 154 5.10 4.63 1.43
N ARG A 155 3.83 5.03 1.64
CA ARG A 155 3.37 6.40 1.38
C ARG A 155 3.67 7.27 2.58
N VAL A 156 4.30 8.43 2.34
CA VAL A 156 4.65 9.40 3.40
C VAL A 156 3.60 10.50 3.57
N THR A 157 2.55 10.49 2.73
CA THR A 157 1.43 11.45 2.77
C THR A 157 0.15 10.77 3.26
N ASN A 158 -0.83 11.58 3.70
CA ASN A 158 -2.05 11.08 4.34
C ASN A 158 -3.18 10.74 3.36
N GLU A 159 -2.96 10.84 2.03
CA GLU A 159 -4.00 10.51 1.06
C GLU A 159 -4.35 9.02 1.08
N LEU A 160 -5.65 8.73 1.11
CA LEU A 160 -6.18 7.36 1.18
C LEU A 160 -6.36 6.70 -0.20
N ALA A 161 -6.36 7.49 -1.28
CA ALA A 161 -6.50 6.96 -2.63
C ALA A 161 -5.38 5.98 -2.97
N GLN A 162 -5.68 4.88 -3.66
CA GLN A 162 -4.68 3.87 -4.02
C GLN A 162 -3.58 4.47 -4.90
N VAL A 163 -3.95 5.34 -5.83
CA VAL A 163 -3.03 6.03 -6.74
C VAL A 163 -2.88 7.48 -6.33
N VAL A 164 -1.66 7.91 -6.03
CA VAL A 164 -1.27 9.31 -5.88
C VAL A 164 -0.03 9.51 -6.73
N ILE A 165 -0.13 10.41 -7.71
CA ILE A 165 0.96 10.69 -8.64
C ILE A 165 2.04 11.49 -7.92
N GLY A 166 3.29 11.09 -8.11
CA GLY A 166 4.47 11.76 -7.57
C GLY A 166 5.42 10.80 -6.86
N SER A 167 6.69 10.84 -7.23
CA SER A 167 7.72 9.99 -6.61
C SER A 167 8.08 10.43 -5.19
N SER A 168 7.93 11.72 -4.86
CA SER A 168 8.22 12.28 -3.53
C SER A 168 7.25 11.80 -2.44
N ASN A 169 6.10 11.26 -2.84
CA ASN A 169 5.05 10.78 -1.92
C ASN A 169 5.35 9.39 -1.35
N TYR A 170 6.44 8.75 -1.77
CA TYR A 170 6.75 7.37 -1.42
C TYR A 170 8.21 7.19 -1.05
N ILE A 171 8.45 6.27 -0.12
CA ILE A 171 9.78 5.76 0.22
C ILE A 171 9.81 4.23 0.19
N PRO A 172 10.92 3.62 -0.22
CA PRO A 172 11.07 2.17 -0.17
C PRO A 172 11.46 1.70 1.23
N LEU A 173 10.74 0.71 1.77
CA LEU A 173 11.01 0.18 3.11
C LEU A 173 11.19 -1.34 3.11
N CYS A 174 12.10 -1.80 3.95
CA CYS A 174 12.17 -3.21 4.33
C CYS A 174 10.99 -3.57 5.26
N ARG A 175 10.76 -4.86 5.49
CA ARG A 175 9.63 -5.34 6.30
C ARG A 175 9.62 -4.73 7.71
N THR A 176 10.76 -4.74 8.39
CA THR A 176 10.85 -4.18 9.76
C THR A 176 10.47 -2.70 9.77
N CYS A 177 11.17 -1.87 8.98
CA CYS A 177 10.89 -0.43 8.95
C CYS A 177 9.47 -0.10 8.48
N TYR A 178 8.88 -0.90 7.59
CA TYR A 178 7.50 -0.71 7.17
C TYR A 178 6.51 -0.98 8.32
N LEU A 179 6.73 -2.07 9.07
CA LEU A 179 5.89 -2.41 10.22
C LEU A 179 6.01 -1.36 11.32
N ASP A 180 7.23 -0.92 11.63
CA ASP A 180 7.49 0.11 12.64
C ASP A 180 6.85 1.45 12.28
N MET A 181 7.02 1.91 11.03
CA MET A 181 6.47 3.21 10.59
C MET A 181 4.94 3.24 10.49
N ASN A 182 4.31 2.08 10.28
CA ASN A 182 2.86 1.98 10.21
C ASN A 182 2.26 1.47 11.54
N ASN A 183 3.04 1.37 12.59
CA ASN A 183 2.66 0.80 13.88
C ASN A 183 1.94 -0.56 13.74
N LEU A 184 2.36 -1.37 12.75
CA LEU A 184 1.79 -2.68 12.45
C LEU A 184 2.51 -3.77 13.25
N SER A 185 2.82 -3.55 14.53
CA SER A 185 3.24 -4.62 15.41
C SER A 185 2.12 -5.64 15.51
N LYS A 186 2.50 -6.91 15.60
CA LYS A 186 1.56 -8.01 15.83
C LYS A 186 1.62 -8.42 17.27
N SER A 187 0.47 -8.67 17.86
CA SER A 187 0.38 -9.28 19.17
C SER A 187 -0.68 -10.37 19.18
N MET A 188 -0.68 -11.19 20.21
CA MET A 188 -1.74 -12.17 20.42
C MET A 188 -2.91 -11.48 21.13
N CYS A 189 -4.12 -11.71 20.64
CA CYS A 189 -5.32 -11.31 21.36
C CYS A 189 -5.44 -12.15 22.64
N GLU A 190 -5.55 -11.51 23.79
CA GLU A 190 -5.66 -12.22 25.06
C GLU A 190 -7.04 -12.86 25.28
N GLY A 191 -8.05 -12.43 24.50
CA GLY A 191 -9.39 -13.06 24.54
C GLY A 191 -9.48 -14.36 23.77
N CYS A 192 -9.01 -14.42 22.52
CA CYS A 192 -9.14 -15.58 21.64
C CYS A 192 -7.82 -16.25 21.23
N ASN A 193 -6.67 -15.73 21.67
CA ASN A 193 -5.32 -16.18 21.28
C ASN A 193 -5.03 -16.13 19.76
N ASN A 194 -5.80 -15.37 18.99
CA ASN A 194 -5.52 -15.13 17.60
C ASN A 194 -4.45 -14.04 17.42
N LEU A 195 -3.66 -14.16 16.35
CA LEU A 195 -2.68 -13.14 16.00
C LEU A 195 -3.39 -11.93 15.39
N VAL A 196 -3.30 -10.76 16.03
CA VAL A 196 -3.87 -9.50 15.56
C VAL A 196 -2.80 -8.50 15.15
N LEU A 197 -3.11 -7.69 14.14
CA LEU A 197 -2.29 -6.56 13.73
C LEU A 197 -2.64 -5.38 14.65
N LEU A 198 -1.63 -4.86 15.35
CA LEU A 198 -1.79 -3.64 16.14
C LEU A 198 -1.70 -2.43 15.20
N ASN A 199 -2.85 -1.89 14.85
CA ASN A 199 -2.95 -0.56 14.26
C ASN A 199 -3.16 0.45 15.39
N ASN A 200 -2.85 1.73 15.18
CA ASN A 200 -3.15 2.79 16.16
C ASN A 200 -4.64 2.92 16.49
N THR A 201 -5.50 2.20 15.79
CA THR A 201 -6.95 2.18 15.95
C THR A 201 -7.46 0.93 16.66
N GLU A 202 -6.58 -0.01 17.02
CA GLU A 202 -6.99 -1.19 17.78
C GLU A 202 -7.07 -0.85 19.27
N PRO A 203 -8.16 -1.21 19.94
CA PRO A 203 -8.31 -0.87 21.35
C PRO A 203 -7.31 -1.62 22.23
N PHE A 204 -6.54 -0.91 23.01
CA PHE A 204 -5.74 -1.45 24.08
C PHE A 204 -6.54 -1.34 25.39
N VAL A 205 -6.79 -2.46 26.02
CA VAL A 205 -7.42 -2.52 27.32
C VAL A 205 -6.33 -2.85 28.34
N GLU A 206 -5.95 -1.88 29.19
CA GLU A 206 -4.97 -2.05 30.28
C GLU A 206 -3.66 -2.76 29.84
N ASP A 207 -3.01 -2.28 28.80
CA ASP A 207 -1.84 -2.90 28.17
C ASP A 207 -2.08 -4.29 27.52
N LYS A 208 -3.33 -4.77 27.52
CA LYS A 208 -3.73 -6.02 26.85
C LYS A 208 -4.19 -5.74 25.45
N VAL A 209 -3.87 -6.67 24.56
CA VAL A 209 -4.33 -6.64 23.15
C VAL A 209 -5.58 -7.49 23.04
N ILE A 210 -6.70 -6.87 22.74
CA ILE A 210 -7.98 -7.54 22.49
C ILE A 210 -8.45 -7.18 21.09
N CYS A 211 -8.83 -8.19 20.27
CA CYS A 211 -9.35 -7.92 18.94
C CYS A 211 -10.81 -7.45 18.99
N ASN A 212 -11.24 -6.72 17.96
CA ASN A 212 -12.61 -6.21 17.87
C ASN A 212 -13.66 -7.31 18.03
N ASP A 213 -13.45 -8.49 17.41
CA ASP A 213 -14.38 -9.62 17.54
C ASP A 213 -14.55 -10.08 18.99
N CYS A 214 -13.49 -10.02 19.82
CA CYS A 214 -13.57 -10.38 21.22
C CYS A 214 -14.22 -9.25 22.06
N ILE A 215 -14.09 -8.01 21.67
CA ILE A 215 -14.78 -6.88 22.30
C ILE A 215 -16.28 -7.02 22.02
N ASP A 216 -16.65 -7.21 20.76
CA ASP A 216 -18.05 -7.32 20.34
C ASP A 216 -18.76 -8.55 20.91
N THR A 217 -18.04 -9.69 21.08
CA THR A 217 -18.64 -10.92 21.64
C THR A 217 -18.72 -10.91 23.16
N ASN A 218 -17.90 -10.12 23.86
CA ASN A 218 -17.96 -10.02 25.33
C ASN A 218 -19.00 -9.00 25.83
N LEU A 219 -19.72 -8.32 24.94
CA LEU A 219 -20.84 -7.45 25.29
C LEU A 219 -22.03 -8.19 25.93
N ASP A 220 -22.10 -9.52 25.81
CA ASP A 220 -23.19 -10.32 26.36
C ASP A 220 -22.92 -10.89 27.79
N ASP A 221 -21.68 -10.86 28.28
CA ASP A 221 -21.32 -11.39 29.60
C ASP A 221 -20.57 -10.34 30.44
N GLU A 222 -21.30 -9.53 31.22
CA GLU A 222 -20.91 -8.74 32.41
C GLU A 222 -19.51 -8.04 32.44
N ILE A 223 -18.71 -8.11 31.40
CA ILE A 223 -17.43 -7.40 31.30
C ILE A 223 -17.66 -6.14 30.41
N LEU A 224 -18.03 -5.06 31.04
CA LEU A 224 -18.20 -3.77 30.38
C LEU A 224 -16.83 -3.15 30.10
N TYR A 225 -16.52 -2.92 28.84
CA TYR A 225 -15.41 -2.06 28.44
C TYR A 225 -15.94 -0.66 28.13
N ASN A 226 -15.41 0.33 28.78
CA ASN A 226 -15.72 1.73 28.49
C ASN A 226 -14.63 2.34 27.62
N CYS A 227 -14.99 3.26 26.73
CA CYS A 227 -14.04 4.03 25.95
C CYS A 227 -13.64 5.30 26.72
N CYS A 228 -12.36 5.51 26.92
CA CYS A 228 -11.87 6.70 27.59
C CYS A 228 -12.04 7.94 26.70
N ASN A 229 -12.77 8.95 27.16
CA ASN A 229 -13.05 10.20 26.45
C ASN A 229 -11.81 11.09 26.21
N ILE A 230 -10.67 10.76 26.84
CA ILE A 230 -9.43 11.55 26.69
C ILE A 230 -8.44 10.92 25.72
N CYS A 231 -8.31 9.58 25.73
CA CYS A 231 -7.28 8.92 24.92
C CYS A 231 -7.85 7.93 23.90
N ASP A 232 -9.18 7.82 23.79
CA ASP A 232 -9.91 6.91 22.91
C ASP A 232 -9.52 5.42 23.08
N LYS A 233 -9.03 5.04 24.26
CA LYS A 233 -8.69 3.65 24.61
C LYS A 233 -9.79 3.01 25.43
N TYR A 234 -10.04 1.74 25.18
CA TYR A 234 -10.94 0.95 25.99
C TYR A 234 -10.29 0.51 27.30
N TYR A 235 -11.05 0.43 28.36
CA TYR A 235 -10.64 -0.03 29.70
C TYR A 235 -11.75 -0.85 30.37
N PHE A 236 -11.41 -1.66 31.37
CA PHE A 236 -12.39 -2.45 32.11
C PHE A 236 -13.21 -1.57 33.05
N ALA A 237 -14.51 -1.58 32.88
CA ALA A 237 -15.43 -0.84 33.77
C ALA A 237 -15.50 -1.40 35.21
N ALA A 238 -15.05 -2.65 35.42
CA ALA A 238 -15.03 -3.28 36.73
C ALA A 238 -13.98 -2.71 37.71
N ASP A 239 -13.02 -1.93 37.18
CA ASP A 239 -12.03 -1.21 38.00
C ASP A 239 -12.48 0.21 38.39
N ASP A 240 -13.77 0.52 38.22
CA ASP A 240 -14.39 1.73 38.77
C ASP A 240 -14.33 1.68 40.29
N THR A 241 -13.18 2.04 40.84
CA THR A 241 -13.10 2.50 42.22
C THR A 241 -13.74 3.88 42.23
N ASN A 242 -15.00 3.94 42.59
CA ASN A 242 -15.89 5.10 42.69
C ASN A 242 -15.38 6.26 43.60
N ASP A 243 -14.08 6.34 43.87
CA ASP A 243 -13.50 7.35 44.73
C ASP A 243 -13.16 8.68 44.03
N TYR A 244 -13.37 8.77 42.70
CA TYR A 244 -12.94 9.93 41.91
C TYR A 244 -14.02 10.57 41.03
N GLU A 245 -15.31 10.17 41.15
CA GLU A 245 -16.44 10.83 40.45
C GLU A 245 -16.54 12.35 40.74
N GLU A 246 -15.87 12.81 41.82
CA GLU A 246 -15.85 14.23 42.21
C GLU A 246 -14.98 15.10 41.29
N TYR A 247 -14.16 14.49 40.40
CA TYR A 247 -13.16 15.19 39.60
C TYR A 247 -13.45 15.23 38.10
N TYR A 248 -14.26 14.33 37.59
CA TYR A 248 -14.57 14.30 36.14
C TYR A 248 -15.88 13.56 35.86
N ASP A 249 -16.79 14.24 35.17
CA ASP A 249 -18.06 13.66 34.71
C ASP A 249 -17.88 13.05 33.34
N GLY A 250 -17.52 11.76 33.26
CA GLY A 250 -17.35 11.03 32.04
C GLY A 250 -16.45 9.79 32.14
N ASP A 251 -16.48 8.97 31.13
CA ASP A 251 -15.69 7.74 31.03
C ASP A 251 -14.20 8.06 30.83
N VAL A 252 -13.37 7.86 31.82
CA VAL A 252 -11.93 8.16 31.82
C VAL A 252 -11.15 6.98 32.39
N CYS A 253 -10.20 6.43 31.61
CA CYS A 253 -9.34 5.36 32.12
C CYS A 253 -8.40 5.84 33.25
N ASN A 254 -8.03 4.93 34.16
CA ASN A 254 -7.17 5.25 35.30
C ASN A 254 -5.88 5.99 34.90
N SER A 255 -5.24 5.64 33.78
CA SER A 255 -4.02 6.31 33.31
C SER A 255 -4.23 7.78 32.96
N CYS A 256 -5.39 8.15 32.38
CA CYS A 256 -5.73 9.54 32.06
C CYS A 256 -6.18 10.28 33.32
N LEU A 257 -6.93 9.63 34.22
CA LEU A 257 -7.37 10.19 35.48
C LEU A 257 -6.19 10.56 36.37
N TYR A 258 -5.19 9.68 36.53
CA TYR A 258 -3.96 10.01 37.28
C TYR A 258 -3.21 11.20 36.70
N LYS A 259 -3.17 11.39 35.39
CA LYS A 259 -2.56 12.56 34.74
C LYS A 259 -3.33 13.84 35.07
N LEU A 260 -4.68 13.81 34.96
CA LEU A 260 -5.53 14.95 35.32
C LEU A 260 -5.33 15.38 36.78
N ILE A 261 -5.32 14.43 37.72
CA ILE A 261 -5.11 14.70 39.13
C ILE A 261 -3.70 15.26 39.40
N ALA A 262 -2.67 14.75 38.73
CA ALA A 262 -1.31 15.24 38.84
C ALA A 262 -1.18 16.68 38.33
N ASP A 263 -1.86 17.01 37.20
CA ASP A 263 -1.87 18.35 36.60
C ASP A 263 -2.62 19.36 37.49
N THR A 264 -3.74 18.97 38.12
CA THR A 264 -4.47 19.82 39.07
C THR A 264 -3.66 20.10 40.35
N ASN A 265 -2.91 19.12 40.83
CA ASN A 265 -2.06 19.27 42.02
C ASN A 265 -0.77 20.07 41.73
N SER A 266 -0.35 20.20 40.46
CA SER A 266 0.84 20.98 40.06
C SER A 266 0.56 22.47 39.78
N GLY A 267 -0.67 22.95 39.93
CA GLY A 267 -1.03 24.36 39.80
C GLY A 267 -1.03 24.94 38.37
N ASN A 268 -1.00 24.11 37.34
CA ASN A 268 -1.16 24.51 35.95
C ASN A 268 -2.63 24.47 35.56
N THR A 269 -3.41 25.48 35.97
CA THR A 269 -4.76 25.70 35.41
C THR A 269 -4.66 26.36 34.04
N SER A 270 -4.71 25.58 32.98
CA SER A 270 -5.08 26.09 31.67
C SER A 270 -5.85 25.01 30.89
N ASN A 271 -7.09 25.39 30.57
CA ASN A 271 -8.07 24.76 29.72
C ASN A 271 -9.05 23.77 30.35
N ALA A 272 -9.98 24.33 31.12
CA ALA A 272 -11.33 23.82 31.20
C ALA A 272 -11.98 23.96 29.81
N ILE A 273 -12.39 22.85 29.23
CA ILE A 273 -13.24 22.86 28.01
C ILE A 273 -14.63 23.23 28.50
N GLU A 274 -15.04 24.48 28.27
CA GLU A 274 -16.43 24.92 28.45
C GLU A 274 -17.27 24.22 27.38
N ASN A 275 -18.20 23.36 27.81
CA ASN A 275 -19.27 22.83 26.99
C ASN A 275 -20.35 23.90 26.88
N ASP A 276 -20.33 24.67 25.77
CA ASP A 276 -21.44 25.52 25.37
C ASP A 276 -22.44 24.70 24.55
N ASP A 277 -23.36 24.02 25.26
CA ASP A 277 -24.62 23.52 24.67
C ASP A 277 -25.71 24.62 24.78
N GLU A 278 -25.76 25.54 23.83
CA GLU A 278 -26.97 26.32 23.59
C GLU A 278 -27.70 25.78 22.32
N PRO A 279 -29.03 25.55 22.39
CA PRO A 279 -29.78 25.04 21.28
C PRO A 279 -30.05 26.14 20.26
N PHE A 280 -29.62 25.93 19.00
CA PHE A 280 -30.00 26.77 17.88
C PHE A 280 -31.52 26.65 17.60
N ILE A 281 -32.26 27.74 17.83
CA ILE A 281 -33.62 27.93 17.34
C ILE A 281 -33.56 28.51 15.94
N LEU A 282 -34.10 27.73 14.98
CA LEU A 282 -34.35 28.22 13.62
C LEU A 282 -35.54 29.19 13.61
N ASN A 283 -35.31 30.37 13.07
CA ASN A 283 -36.32 31.21 12.40
C ASN A 283 -35.96 31.38 10.94
#